data_e0ff4661cec0f9caf464a71a4c320911
#
_entry.id   e0ff4661cec0f9caf464a71a4c320911
#
_cell.length_a   1.000
_cell.length_b   1.000
_cell.length_c   1.000
_cell.angle_alpha   90.00
_cell.angle_beta   90.00
_cell.angle_gamma   90.00
#
_symmetry.space_group_name_H-M   'P 1'
#
loop_
_entity.id
_entity.type
_entity.pdbx_description
1 polymer ?
#
loop_
_entity_poly.entity_id
_entity_poly.type
_entity_poly.pdbx_seq_one_letter_code
_entity_poly.pdbx_strand_id
1 'polypeptide(L)'
;TFAPMLKLLLILSILTAHPNTQDANIGVLICDYHSGDTIDAHRPNAVIPPASTMKLLTAATALELWGGDYRIQTPITYSGYIQDGVLHGDLFVEGRGDPTFGSRYVGDKNFMYKWVRRLREAGIQHITGSVVADLSYFDGNALNPSWLWEDAGNYYAPGIFALAYQDNTMNIVLRSGAVGSIAEVLYTTPEIPEIEFENHIRCTHITYDGAYVHGVPYNNTRYLVGSVPSNRQTFGVRGDMPNPGLILVRDFTKILRQSGIVVD
;
A
#
# COMPACT_ATOMS: atom_id res chain seq x y z
N THR A 1 -22.35 3.04 -38.99
CA THR A 1 -22.13 2.34 -37.71
C THR A 1 -23.24 2.60 -36.67
N PHE A 2 -24.52 2.43 -37.10
CA PHE A 2 -25.69 2.63 -36.23
C PHE A 2 -25.86 1.52 -35.17
N ALA A 3 -25.44 0.29 -35.45
CA ALA A 3 -25.67 -0.86 -34.59
C ALA A 3 -24.99 -0.80 -33.19
N PRO A 4 -23.75 -0.37 -33.00
CA PRO A 4 -23.18 -0.26 -31.68
C PRO A 4 -23.81 0.85 -30.85
N MET A 5 -24.19 1.97 -31.44
CA MET A 5 -24.86 3.08 -30.76
C MET A 5 -26.26 2.67 -30.27
N LEU A 6 -27.03 1.94 -31.08
CA LEU A 6 -28.35 1.43 -30.67
C LEU A 6 -28.24 0.40 -29.51
N LYS A 7 -27.19 -0.41 -29.50
CA LYS A 7 -26.90 -1.32 -28.36
C LYS A 7 -26.59 -0.56 -27.09
N LEU A 8 -25.84 0.52 -27.17
CA LEU A 8 -25.46 1.34 -26.02
C LEU A 8 -26.68 2.05 -25.39
N LEU A 9 -27.55 2.64 -26.20
CA LEU A 9 -28.82 3.23 -25.79
C LEU A 9 -29.75 2.21 -25.11
N LEU A 10 -29.78 0.99 -25.66
CA LEU A 10 -30.57 -0.11 -25.09
C LEU A 10 -30.00 -0.55 -23.72
N ILE A 11 -28.71 -0.62 -23.57
CA ILE A 11 -28.07 -0.96 -22.28
C ILE A 11 -28.40 0.08 -21.21
N LEU A 12 -28.32 1.36 -21.52
CA LEU A 12 -28.65 2.42 -20.55
C LEU A 12 -30.10 2.36 -20.11
N SER A 13 -31.03 2.19 -21.06
CA SER A 13 -32.46 2.08 -20.74
C SER A 13 -32.80 0.82 -19.91
N ILE A 14 -32.15 -0.31 -20.19
CA ILE A 14 -32.29 -1.54 -19.38
C ILE A 14 -31.74 -1.31 -17.97
N LEU A 15 -30.58 -0.67 -17.85
CA LEU A 15 -29.90 -0.46 -16.58
C LEU A 15 -30.71 0.49 -15.66
N THR A 16 -31.31 1.53 -16.22
CA THR A 16 -32.09 2.54 -15.46
C THR A 16 -33.52 2.10 -15.17
N ALA A 17 -34.09 1.17 -15.97
CA ALA A 17 -35.43 0.65 -15.78
C ALA A 17 -35.48 -0.68 -15.00
N HIS A 18 -34.34 -1.29 -14.66
CA HIS A 18 -34.31 -2.56 -13.96
C HIS A 18 -34.81 -2.41 -12.50
N PRO A 19 -35.70 -3.29 -12.00
CA PRO A 19 -36.25 -3.18 -10.66
C PRO A 19 -35.19 -3.07 -9.54
N ASN A 20 -34.05 -3.75 -9.67
CA ASN A 20 -32.98 -3.72 -8.68
C ASN A 20 -32.17 -2.40 -8.67
N THR A 21 -32.37 -1.52 -9.65
CA THR A 21 -31.71 -0.22 -9.75
C THR A 21 -32.67 0.95 -9.59
N GLN A 22 -33.93 0.66 -9.34
CA GLN A 22 -35.02 1.65 -9.28
C GLN A 22 -34.75 2.74 -8.22
N ASP A 23 -34.19 2.33 -7.06
CA ASP A 23 -33.86 3.23 -5.94
C ASP A 23 -32.38 3.62 -5.91
N ALA A 24 -31.59 3.23 -6.90
CA ALA A 24 -30.17 3.53 -6.95
C ALA A 24 -29.93 4.97 -7.47
N ASN A 25 -28.92 5.63 -6.91
CA ASN A 25 -28.43 6.90 -7.43
C ASN A 25 -27.46 6.64 -8.59
N ILE A 26 -27.96 6.69 -9.83
CA ILE A 26 -27.21 6.41 -11.05
C ILE A 26 -27.03 7.70 -11.84
N GLY A 27 -25.79 7.99 -12.20
CA GLY A 27 -25.45 9.03 -13.18
C GLY A 27 -24.64 8.40 -14.31
N VAL A 28 -25.00 8.68 -15.57
CA VAL A 28 -24.28 8.20 -16.76
C VAL A 28 -24.16 9.33 -17.76
N LEU A 29 -22.96 9.46 -18.33
CA LEU A 29 -22.68 10.32 -19.48
C LEU A 29 -21.85 9.54 -20.48
N ILE A 30 -22.33 9.46 -21.72
CA ILE A 30 -21.66 8.77 -22.82
C ILE A 30 -21.34 9.82 -23.88
N CYS A 31 -20.06 9.98 -24.17
CA CYS A 31 -19.59 10.95 -25.16
C CYS A 31 -18.81 10.25 -26.29
N ASP A 32 -18.83 10.84 -27.47
CA ASP A 32 -17.88 10.50 -28.52
C ASP A 32 -16.47 10.93 -28.07
N TYR A 33 -15.52 10.01 -28.21
CA TYR A 33 -14.13 10.25 -27.73
C TYR A 33 -13.41 11.34 -28.53
N HIS A 34 -13.71 11.50 -29.81
CA HIS A 34 -13.00 12.43 -30.69
C HIS A 34 -13.62 13.82 -30.68
N SER A 35 -14.96 13.90 -30.75
CA SER A 35 -15.66 15.19 -30.81
C SER A 35 -16.04 15.73 -29.42
N GLY A 36 -16.14 14.87 -28.39
CA GLY A 36 -16.67 15.23 -27.08
C GLY A 36 -18.20 15.35 -27.04
N ASP A 37 -18.89 15.13 -28.18
CA ASP A 37 -20.35 15.25 -28.24
C ASP A 37 -21.04 14.19 -27.38
N THR A 38 -22.07 14.61 -26.66
CA THR A 38 -22.88 13.71 -25.84
C THR A 38 -23.71 12.80 -26.76
N ILE A 39 -23.51 11.49 -26.64
CA ILE A 39 -24.28 10.47 -27.36
C ILE A 39 -25.55 10.12 -26.57
N ASP A 40 -25.42 9.95 -25.25
CA ASP A 40 -26.54 9.64 -24.35
C ASP A 40 -26.19 10.06 -22.92
N ALA A 41 -27.20 10.33 -22.08
CA ALA A 41 -27.02 10.73 -20.71
C ALA A 41 -28.21 10.36 -19.84
N HIS A 42 -27.93 9.90 -18.61
CA HIS A 42 -28.91 9.77 -17.57
C HIS A 42 -28.41 10.46 -16.30
N ARG A 43 -29.09 11.51 -15.85
CA ARG A 43 -28.71 12.33 -14.69
C ARG A 43 -27.19 12.66 -14.64
N PRO A 44 -26.62 13.24 -15.71
CA PRO A 44 -25.16 13.43 -15.83
C PRO A 44 -24.57 14.35 -14.77
N ASN A 45 -25.40 15.20 -14.14
CA ASN A 45 -25.00 16.12 -13.09
C ASN A 45 -25.36 15.61 -11.68
N ALA A 46 -25.71 14.31 -11.53
CA ALA A 46 -25.99 13.75 -10.22
C ALA A 46 -24.73 13.77 -9.36
N VAL A 47 -24.85 14.26 -8.13
CA VAL A 47 -23.76 14.24 -7.16
C VAL A 47 -23.63 12.82 -6.61
N ILE A 48 -22.54 12.16 -6.95
CA ILE A 48 -22.23 10.77 -6.59
C ILE A 48 -20.82 10.74 -6.04
N PRO A 49 -20.55 10.02 -4.92
CA PRO A 49 -19.19 9.82 -4.44
C PRO A 49 -18.32 9.15 -5.51
N PRO A 50 -17.20 9.75 -5.91
CA PRO A 50 -16.38 9.24 -7.02
C PRO A 50 -15.60 7.97 -6.64
N ALA A 51 -15.46 7.67 -5.35
CA ALA A 51 -14.64 6.58 -4.84
C ALA A 51 -13.26 6.55 -5.56
N SER A 52 -12.76 5.40 -5.96
CA SER A 52 -11.45 5.25 -6.62
C SER A 52 -11.36 5.90 -8.01
N THR A 53 -12.44 6.33 -8.62
CA THR A 53 -12.36 7.09 -9.88
C THR A 53 -11.71 8.46 -9.70
N MET A 54 -11.69 9.01 -8.47
CA MET A 54 -10.91 10.20 -8.12
C MET A 54 -9.41 10.07 -8.46
N LYS A 55 -8.86 8.85 -8.45
CA LYS A 55 -7.46 8.59 -8.81
C LYS A 55 -7.14 8.98 -10.25
N LEU A 56 -8.12 8.92 -11.16
CA LEU A 56 -7.94 9.35 -12.55
C LEU A 56 -7.65 10.87 -12.61
N LEU A 57 -8.39 11.66 -11.83
CA LEU A 57 -8.15 13.11 -11.76
C LEU A 57 -6.77 13.41 -11.17
N THR A 58 -6.41 12.76 -10.06
CA THR A 58 -5.10 12.92 -9.42
C THR A 58 -3.96 12.54 -10.38
N ALA A 59 -4.09 11.41 -11.08
CA ALA A 59 -3.07 10.95 -12.03
C ALA A 59 -2.96 11.87 -13.25
N ALA A 60 -4.08 12.31 -13.81
CA ALA A 60 -4.11 13.25 -14.93
C ALA A 60 -3.46 14.60 -14.54
N THR A 61 -3.78 15.13 -13.37
CA THR A 61 -3.17 16.36 -12.85
C THR A 61 -1.68 16.21 -12.67
N ALA A 62 -1.22 15.09 -12.10
CA ALA A 62 0.21 14.83 -11.93
C ALA A 62 0.95 14.76 -13.29
N LEU A 63 0.37 14.10 -14.28
CA LEU A 63 0.92 14.02 -15.64
C LEU A 63 0.96 15.38 -16.34
N GLU A 64 -0.06 16.20 -16.16
CA GLU A 64 -0.11 17.56 -16.72
C GLU A 64 0.94 18.48 -16.09
N LEU A 65 1.12 18.42 -14.77
CA LEU A 65 2.05 19.30 -14.05
C LEU A 65 3.52 18.88 -14.18
N TRP A 66 3.79 17.58 -14.18
CA TRP A 66 5.17 17.04 -14.09
C TRP A 66 5.63 16.27 -15.33
N GLY A 67 4.71 15.88 -16.21
CA GLY A 67 5.00 15.05 -17.37
C GLY A 67 5.25 13.58 -17.02
N GLY A 68 5.28 12.73 -18.06
CA GLY A 68 5.48 11.27 -17.90
C GLY A 68 6.91 10.87 -17.50
N ASP A 69 7.88 11.77 -17.67
CA ASP A 69 9.30 11.51 -17.37
C ASP A 69 9.71 11.91 -15.94
N TYR A 70 8.79 12.48 -15.17
CA TYR A 70 9.04 12.81 -13.76
C TYR A 70 9.50 11.58 -12.97
N ARG A 71 10.49 11.78 -12.10
CA ARG A 71 11.02 10.73 -11.22
C ARG A 71 11.06 11.21 -9.79
N ILE A 72 10.44 10.44 -8.89
CA ILE A 72 10.59 10.63 -7.46
C ILE A 72 11.98 10.11 -7.07
N GLN A 73 12.75 10.95 -6.39
CA GLN A 73 14.09 10.61 -5.92
C GLN A 73 14.04 10.22 -4.45
N THR A 74 14.75 9.16 -4.09
CA THR A 74 14.97 8.75 -2.70
C THR A 74 16.46 8.83 -2.40
N PRO A 75 16.96 9.96 -1.87
CA PRO A 75 18.36 10.10 -1.51
C PRO A 75 18.77 9.13 -0.41
N ILE A 76 20.00 8.65 -0.50
CA ILE A 76 20.70 8.02 0.63
C ILE A 76 21.81 8.98 1.04
N THR A 77 21.70 9.51 2.25
CA THR A 77 22.60 10.50 2.80
C THR A 77 23.28 9.97 4.06
N TYR A 78 24.22 10.68 4.61
CA TYR A 78 24.89 10.28 5.86
C TYR A 78 25.23 11.48 6.72
N SER A 79 25.35 11.25 8.02
CA SER A 79 25.97 12.17 8.97
C SER A 79 27.44 11.81 9.18
N GLY A 80 28.24 12.74 9.71
CA GLY A 80 29.62 12.49 10.04
C GLY A 80 30.55 12.51 8.81
N TYR A 81 31.51 11.57 8.74
CA TYR A 81 32.54 11.55 7.70
C TYR A 81 32.94 10.12 7.31
N ILE A 82 33.51 9.98 6.13
CA ILE A 82 34.04 8.70 5.62
C ILE A 82 35.57 8.76 5.67
N GLN A 83 36.18 7.76 6.33
CA GLN A 83 37.62 7.59 6.38
C GLN A 83 38.00 6.10 6.27
N ASP A 84 38.95 5.76 5.42
CA ASP A 84 39.50 4.40 5.24
C ASP A 84 38.41 3.31 5.07
N GLY A 85 37.33 3.63 4.36
CA GLY A 85 36.21 2.72 4.10
C GLY A 85 35.18 2.67 5.23
N VAL A 86 35.34 3.45 6.28
CA VAL A 86 34.44 3.52 7.43
C VAL A 86 33.65 4.82 7.40
N LEU A 87 32.32 4.71 7.44
CA LEU A 87 31.41 5.82 7.72
C LEU A 87 31.31 5.97 9.25
N HIS A 88 31.91 7.04 9.78
CA HIS A 88 31.78 7.45 11.19
C HIS A 88 30.52 8.30 11.36
N GLY A 89 29.35 7.64 11.45
CA GLY A 89 28.05 8.29 11.56
C GLY A 89 26.92 7.39 11.08
N ASP A 90 25.72 7.97 10.91
CA ASP A 90 24.52 7.29 10.49
C ASP A 90 24.30 7.37 8.98
N LEU A 91 23.64 6.36 8.42
CA LEU A 91 23.16 6.34 7.04
C LEU A 91 21.65 6.60 7.03
N PHE A 92 21.19 7.58 6.26
CA PHE A 92 19.78 7.95 6.16
C PHE A 92 19.21 7.54 4.80
N VAL A 93 18.02 6.95 4.81
CA VAL A 93 17.18 6.76 3.63
C VAL A 93 16.06 7.79 3.69
N GLU A 94 16.16 8.83 2.85
CA GLU A 94 15.19 9.93 2.84
C GLU A 94 13.97 9.57 1.99
N GLY A 95 12.82 9.36 2.63
CA GLY A 95 11.56 9.14 1.95
C GLY A 95 11.02 10.42 1.31
N ARG A 96 10.58 10.35 0.06
CA ARG A 96 9.97 11.46 -0.69
C ARG A 96 8.70 11.04 -1.42
N GLY A 97 8.04 9.99 -0.92
CA GLY A 97 6.76 9.52 -1.45
C GLY A 97 6.85 8.54 -2.61
N ASP A 98 8.02 7.89 -2.85
CA ASP A 98 8.14 6.82 -3.83
C ASP A 98 7.38 5.56 -3.33
N PRO A 99 6.30 5.11 -4.03
CA PRO A 99 5.51 3.95 -3.60
C PRO A 99 6.06 2.62 -4.12
N THR A 100 7.20 2.61 -4.84
CA THR A 100 7.61 1.45 -5.64
C THR A 100 8.48 0.44 -4.88
N PHE A 101 9.02 0.78 -3.71
CA PHE A 101 9.94 -0.07 -2.97
C PHE A 101 9.29 -1.37 -2.49
N GLY A 102 9.70 -2.48 -3.09
CA GLY A 102 9.17 -3.80 -2.78
C GLY A 102 7.70 -4.01 -3.18
N SER A 103 7.08 -3.05 -3.88
CA SER A 103 5.69 -3.17 -4.32
C SER A 103 5.46 -4.44 -5.13
N ARG A 104 4.32 -5.10 -4.89
CA ARG A 104 3.91 -6.28 -5.66
C ARG A 104 3.42 -5.94 -7.06
N TYR A 105 3.08 -4.69 -7.32
CA TYR A 105 2.52 -4.23 -8.60
C TYR A 105 3.58 -3.67 -9.53
N VAL A 106 4.50 -2.88 -8.99
CA VAL A 106 5.49 -2.12 -9.76
C VAL A 106 6.83 -2.08 -9.02
N GLY A 107 7.85 -1.55 -9.68
CA GLY A 107 9.14 -1.31 -9.07
C GLY A 107 10.14 -2.43 -9.24
N ASP A 108 11.35 -2.16 -8.78
CA ASP A 108 12.50 -3.06 -8.86
C ASP A 108 12.60 -3.88 -7.57
N LYS A 109 12.54 -5.19 -7.68
CA LYS A 109 12.70 -6.10 -6.54
C LYS A 109 14.13 -6.12 -5.97
N ASN A 110 15.10 -5.69 -6.75
CA ASN A 110 16.52 -5.69 -6.37
C ASN A 110 17.04 -4.31 -5.96
N PHE A 111 16.16 -3.36 -5.65
CA PHE A 111 16.54 -1.97 -5.34
C PHE A 111 17.57 -1.87 -4.20
N MET A 112 17.44 -2.66 -3.12
CA MET A 112 18.38 -2.65 -2.01
C MET A 112 19.80 -3.09 -2.42
N TYR A 113 19.93 -4.07 -3.32
CA TYR A 113 21.23 -4.46 -3.85
C TYR A 113 21.86 -3.38 -4.75
N LYS A 114 21.04 -2.58 -5.43
CA LYS A 114 21.53 -1.39 -6.15
C LYS A 114 22.05 -0.34 -5.17
N TRP A 115 21.38 -0.15 -4.03
CA TRP A 115 21.83 0.74 -2.97
C TRP A 115 23.16 0.25 -2.36
N VAL A 116 23.29 -1.04 -2.05
CA VAL A 116 24.56 -1.64 -1.59
C VAL A 116 25.71 -1.34 -2.57
N ARG A 117 25.45 -1.52 -3.88
CA ARG A 117 26.45 -1.22 -4.91
C ARG A 117 26.87 0.25 -4.86
N ARG A 118 25.92 1.19 -4.74
CA ARG A 118 26.23 2.63 -4.64
C ARG A 118 27.05 2.98 -3.41
N LEU A 119 26.77 2.35 -2.27
CA LEU A 119 27.57 2.55 -1.05
C LEU A 119 29.00 2.04 -1.23
N ARG A 120 29.20 0.90 -1.89
CA ARG A 120 30.54 0.39 -2.23
C ARG A 120 31.27 1.29 -3.22
N GLU A 121 30.57 1.80 -4.22
CA GLU A 121 31.14 2.79 -5.17
C GLU A 121 31.57 4.07 -4.45
N ALA A 122 30.88 4.46 -3.39
CA ALA A 122 31.24 5.55 -2.48
C ALA A 122 32.36 5.18 -1.48
N GLY A 123 32.88 3.94 -1.52
CA GLY A 123 33.97 3.47 -0.66
C GLY A 123 33.51 3.02 0.73
N ILE A 124 32.22 2.87 1.01
CA ILE A 124 31.72 2.50 2.34
C ILE A 124 31.72 0.97 2.48
N GLN A 125 32.44 0.46 3.48
CA GLN A 125 32.52 -0.95 3.86
C GLN A 125 32.05 -1.21 5.31
N HIS A 126 32.04 -0.17 6.14
CA HIS A 126 31.59 -0.23 7.53
C HIS A 126 30.85 1.07 7.88
N ILE A 127 29.76 0.95 8.62
CA ILE A 127 28.92 2.04 9.16
C ILE A 127 28.94 1.89 10.67
N THR A 128 29.48 2.87 11.41
CA THR A 128 29.58 2.82 12.89
C THR A 128 28.29 3.23 13.58
N GLY A 129 27.39 3.85 12.88
CA GLY A 129 26.08 4.25 13.38
C GLY A 129 24.97 3.33 12.84
N SER A 130 23.80 3.88 12.74
CA SER A 130 22.57 3.19 12.35
C SER A 130 22.16 3.48 10.90
N VAL A 131 21.31 2.62 10.34
CA VAL A 131 20.56 2.92 9.13
C VAL A 131 19.20 3.47 9.54
N VAL A 132 18.90 4.70 9.16
CA VAL A 132 17.76 5.49 9.64
C VAL A 132 16.79 5.79 8.49
N ALA A 133 15.49 5.61 8.72
CA ALA A 133 14.45 6.09 7.81
C ALA A 133 14.15 7.55 8.13
N ASP A 134 14.44 8.46 7.20
CA ASP A 134 14.02 9.85 7.31
C ASP A 134 12.65 10.03 6.66
N LEU A 135 11.65 10.31 7.47
CA LEU A 135 10.25 10.50 7.08
C LEU A 135 9.82 11.97 7.10
N SER A 136 10.74 12.89 7.33
CA SER A 136 10.47 14.32 7.58
C SER A 136 9.91 15.09 6.37
N TYR A 137 9.93 14.48 5.18
CA TYR A 137 9.39 15.10 3.96
C TYR A 137 7.87 15.31 3.98
N PHE A 138 7.13 14.44 4.69
CA PHE A 138 5.70 14.63 4.96
C PHE A 138 5.50 15.18 6.38
N ASP A 139 4.34 15.76 6.64
CA ASP A 139 3.98 16.38 7.92
C ASP A 139 3.79 15.39 9.10
N GLY A 140 3.95 14.09 8.82
CA GLY A 140 3.80 13.02 9.80
C GLY A 140 2.37 12.57 10.03
N ASN A 141 1.37 13.19 9.39
CA ASN A 141 -0.01 12.74 9.48
C ASN A 141 -0.27 11.58 8.51
N ALA A 142 -0.08 10.37 9.00
CA ALA A 142 -0.19 9.17 8.18
C ALA A 142 -1.63 8.71 7.92
N LEU A 143 -2.64 9.31 8.55
CA LEU A 143 -4.07 9.02 8.32
C LEU A 143 -4.78 10.24 7.79
N ASN A 144 -5.57 10.06 6.74
CA ASN A 144 -6.49 11.09 6.29
C ASN A 144 -7.67 11.21 7.28
N PRO A 145 -7.98 12.41 7.81
CA PRO A 145 -9.01 12.58 8.82
C PRO A 145 -10.44 12.26 8.34
N SER A 146 -10.65 12.14 7.02
CA SER A 146 -11.95 11.73 6.45
C SER A 146 -12.09 10.22 6.24
N TRP A 147 -11.07 9.40 6.57
CA TRP A 147 -11.18 7.95 6.53
C TRP A 147 -12.07 7.46 7.65
N LEU A 148 -12.83 6.39 7.37
CA LEU A 148 -13.61 5.74 8.39
C LEU A 148 -12.69 4.98 9.36
N TRP A 149 -13.02 5.02 10.64
CA TRP A 149 -12.27 4.29 11.67
C TRP A 149 -12.18 2.78 11.36
N GLU A 150 -13.25 2.21 10.82
CA GLU A 150 -13.34 0.79 10.48
C GLU A 150 -12.39 0.39 9.34
N ASP A 151 -11.92 1.35 8.52
CA ASP A 151 -10.99 1.08 7.43
C ASP A 151 -9.53 1.09 7.91
N ALA A 152 -9.22 1.85 8.96
CA ALA A 152 -7.85 2.00 9.46
C ALA A 152 -7.28 0.67 9.95
N GLY A 153 -6.12 0.29 9.42
CA GLY A 153 -5.47 -0.99 9.70
C GLY A 153 -5.70 -2.05 8.63
N ASN A 154 -6.69 -1.89 7.76
CA ASN A 154 -6.92 -2.81 6.64
C ASN A 154 -5.95 -2.54 5.48
N TYR A 155 -5.71 -3.58 4.67
CA TYR A 155 -4.79 -3.53 3.52
C TYR A 155 -5.17 -2.51 2.44
N TYR A 156 -6.42 -2.06 2.39
CA TYR A 156 -6.91 -1.08 1.43
C TYR A 156 -6.87 0.36 1.96
N ALA A 157 -6.56 0.53 3.24
CA ALA A 157 -6.37 1.81 3.91
C ALA A 157 -5.08 1.85 4.73
N PRO A 158 -3.93 1.47 4.17
CA PRO A 158 -2.66 1.58 4.86
C PRO A 158 -2.29 3.05 5.02
N GLY A 159 -1.55 3.37 6.07
CA GLY A 159 -1.08 4.73 6.33
C GLY A 159 -0.26 5.32 5.17
N ILE A 160 -0.22 6.65 5.13
CA ILE A 160 0.54 7.43 4.15
C ILE A 160 1.90 7.79 4.75
N PHE A 161 2.99 7.35 4.12
CA PHE A 161 4.34 7.55 4.62
C PHE A 161 5.24 8.15 3.53
N ALA A 162 6.17 9.00 3.92
CA ALA A 162 7.17 9.54 3.01
C ALA A 162 8.07 8.44 2.43
N LEU A 163 8.32 7.37 3.19
CA LEU A 163 9.05 6.18 2.76
C LEU A 163 8.10 4.97 2.81
N ALA A 164 7.52 4.63 1.66
CA ALA A 164 6.66 3.47 1.51
C ALA A 164 7.49 2.19 1.26
N TYR A 165 7.00 1.05 1.74
CA TYR A 165 7.63 -0.26 1.55
C TYR A 165 6.58 -1.37 1.49
N GLN A 166 6.69 -2.25 0.47
CA GLN A 166 5.78 -3.38 0.25
C GLN A 166 4.30 -2.98 0.26
N ASP A 167 3.97 -1.88 -0.48
CA ASP A 167 2.63 -1.29 -0.54
C ASP A 167 2.10 -0.83 0.84
N ASN A 168 2.96 -0.61 1.84
CA ASN A 168 2.65 -0.34 3.25
C ASN A 168 1.76 -1.41 3.89
N THR A 169 1.82 -2.65 3.40
CA THR A 169 1.00 -3.76 3.87
C THR A 169 1.84 -4.95 4.30
N MET A 170 1.30 -5.71 5.24
CA MET A 170 1.83 -7.02 5.64
C MET A 170 0.83 -8.12 5.36
N ASN A 171 1.32 -9.34 5.19
CA ASN A 171 0.51 -10.53 5.20
C ASN A 171 0.63 -11.20 6.58
N ILE A 172 -0.49 -11.40 7.25
CA ILE A 172 -0.61 -12.08 8.54
C ILE A 172 -0.95 -13.53 8.23
N VAL A 173 -0.04 -14.45 8.51
CA VAL A 173 -0.24 -15.86 8.24
C VAL A 173 -0.85 -16.53 9.47
N LEU A 174 -2.01 -17.14 9.26
CA LEU A 174 -2.80 -17.79 10.27
C LEU A 174 -2.81 -19.31 10.06
N ARG A 175 -2.98 -20.07 11.15
CA ARG A 175 -3.46 -21.44 11.14
C ARG A 175 -4.89 -21.47 11.64
N SER A 176 -5.80 -22.08 10.87
CA SER A 176 -7.19 -22.21 11.29
C SER A 176 -7.53 -23.64 11.67
N GLY A 177 -8.19 -23.79 12.82
CA GLY A 177 -8.65 -25.06 13.37
C GLY A 177 -10.08 -25.40 12.99
N ALA A 178 -10.77 -26.14 13.86
CA ALA A 178 -12.16 -26.51 13.69
C ALA A 178 -13.09 -25.30 13.69
N VAL A 179 -14.26 -25.44 13.09
CA VAL A 179 -15.31 -24.40 13.09
C VAL A 179 -15.63 -23.97 14.52
N GLY A 180 -15.68 -22.66 14.75
CA GLY A 180 -15.93 -22.03 16.04
C GLY A 180 -14.65 -21.73 16.85
N SER A 181 -13.49 -22.32 16.53
CA SER A 181 -12.23 -21.99 17.20
C SER A 181 -11.70 -20.61 16.76
N ILE A 182 -10.79 -20.04 17.54
CA ILE A 182 -9.99 -18.87 17.15
C ILE A 182 -8.83 -19.35 16.28
N ALA A 183 -8.56 -18.63 15.19
CA ALA A 183 -7.39 -18.89 14.35
C ALA A 183 -6.10 -18.47 15.09
N GLU A 184 -5.02 -19.21 14.90
CA GLU A 184 -3.71 -18.89 15.49
C GLU A 184 -2.90 -18.02 14.54
N VAL A 185 -2.33 -16.93 15.03
CA VAL A 185 -1.35 -16.12 14.27
C VAL A 185 0.01 -16.84 14.33
N LEU A 186 0.59 -17.13 13.16
CA LEU A 186 1.89 -17.80 13.07
C LEU A 186 3.05 -16.81 12.90
N TYR A 187 2.95 -15.93 11.91
CA TYR A 187 3.97 -14.91 11.59
C TYR A 187 3.42 -13.87 10.63
N THR A 188 4.19 -12.82 10.40
CA THR A 188 3.93 -11.82 9.35
C THR A 188 4.98 -11.87 8.24
N THR A 189 4.59 -11.39 7.05
CA THR A 189 5.52 -11.16 5.94
C THR A 189 5.29 -9.75 5.37
N PRO A 190 6.27 -8.81 5.45
CA PRO A 190 7.57 -9.00 6.10
C PRO A 190 7.46 -9.30 7.58
N GLU A 191 8.54 -9.84 8.15
CA GLU A 191 8.62 -10.08 9.58
C GLU A 191 8.65 -8.76 10.35
N ILE A 192 7.72 -8.59 11.30
CA ILE A 192 7.62 -7.41 12.17
C ILE A 192 7.65 -7.89 13.62
N PRO A 193 8.83 -8.01 14.24
CA PRO A 193 8.97 -8.61 15.56
C PRO A 193 8.21 -7.91 16.68
N GLU A 194 8.01 -6.60 16.54
CA GLU A 194 7.36 -5.76 17.56
C GLU A 194 5.83 -5.74 17.45
N ILE A 195 5.25 -6.41 16.42
CA ILE A 195 3.81 -6.38 16.24
C ILE A 195 3.10 -7.27 17.26
N GLU A 196 2.06 -6.73 17.84
CA GLU A 196 1.20 -7.42 18.80
C GLU A 196 -0.20 -7.60 18.20
N PHE A 197 -0.77 -8.80 18.39
CA PHE A 197 -2.09 -9.10 17.87
C PHE A 197 -3.09 -9.37 19.01
N GLU A 198 -4.15 -8.57 19.06
CA GLU A 198 -5.35 -8.92 19.80
C GLU A 198 -6.31 -9.63 18.83
N ASN A 199 -6.28 -10.95 18.88
CA ASN A 199 -6.86 -11.80 17.84
C ASN A 199 -8.18 -12.43 18.26
N HIS A 200 -9.24 -12.11 17.52
CA HIS A 200 -10.60 -12.61 17.66
C HIS A 200 -11.14 -13.27 16.37
N ILE A 201 -10.27 -13.58 15.39
CA ILE A 201 -10.69 -14.20 14.13
C ILE A 201 -11.19 -15.61 14.38
N ARG A 202 -12.44 -15.89 13.97
CA ARG A 202 -13.08 -17.19 14.11
C ARG A 202 -12.96 -18.04 12.86
N CYS A 203 -12.72 -19.34 13.05
CA CYS A 203 -12.76 -20.34 11.99
C CYS A 203 -14.22 -20.69 11.66
N THR A 204 -14.62 -20.59 10.41
CA THR A 204 -16.01 -20.82 9.95
C THR A 204 -16.06 -21.64 8.67
N HIS A 205 -17.27 -21.87 8.15
CA HIS A 205 -17.48 -22.57 6.87
C HIS A 205 -17.29 -21.71 5.62
N ILE A 206 -16.92 -20.42 5.77
CA ILE A 206 -16.66 -19.56 4.61
C ILE A 206 -15.47 -20.06 3.79
N THR A 207 -15.38 -19.64 2.54
CA THR A 207 -14.31 -20.03 1.62
C THR A 207 -13.40 -18.85 1.22
N TYR A 208 -13.64 -17.67 1.76
CA TYR A 208 -12.96 -16.41 1.44
C TYR A 208 -12.38 -15.77 2.71
N ASP A 209 -11.62 -14.70 2.54
CA ASP A 209 -11.14 -13.85 3.62
C ASP A 209 -12.28 -12.93 4.09
N GLY A 210 -12.82 -13.20 5.26
CA GLY A 210 -13.81 -12.37 5.95
C GLY A 210 -13.23 -11.71 7.21
N ALA A 211 -11.91 -11.61 7.31
CA ALA A 211 -11.23 -10.96 8.43
C ALA A 211 -11.02 -9.46 8.16
N TYR A 212 -10.98 -8.71 9.24
CA TYR A 212 -10.63 -7.29 9.27
C TYR A 212 -9.48 -7.07 10.25
N VAL A 213 -8.60 -6.15 9.88
CA VAL A 213 -7.45 -5.73 10.69
C VAL A 213 -7.65 -4.28 11.06
N HIS A 214 -7.70 -3.96 12.35
CA HIS A 214 -7.83 -2.60 12.83
C HIS A 214 -6.55 -2.17 13.54
N GLY A 215 -6.14 -0.94 13.30
CA GLY A 215 -4.96 -0.34 13.91
C GLY A 215 -4.68 1.04 13.35
N VAL A 216 -3.67 1.67 13.90
CA VAL A 216 -3.25 3.02 13.46
C VAL A 216 -1.75 3.04 13.18
N PRO A 217 -1.26 3.92 12.29
CA PRO A 217 0.16 4.12 12.06
C PRO A 217 0.94 4.36 13.34
N TYR A 218 2.19 3.89 13.38
CA TYR A 218 3.13 3.98 14.50
C TYR A 218 2.70 3.26 15.78
N ASN A 219 1.56 2.57 15.80
CA ASN A 219 1.16 1.68 16.88
C ASN A 219 1.36 0.23 16.45
N ASN A 220 2.02 -0.58 17.25
CA ASN A 220 2.32 -1.97 16.91
C ASN A 220 1.17 -2.93 17.21
N THR A 221 0.12 -2.53 17.93
CA THR A 221 -1.03 -3.39 18.21
C THR A 221 -1.99 -3.40 17.01
N ARG A 222 -2.42 -4.60 16.61
CA ARG A 222 -3.46 -4.83 15.60
C ARG A 222 -4.56 -5.70 16.18
N TYR A 223 -5.80 -5.21 16.07
CA TYR A 223 -6.99 -5.97 16.44
C TYR A 223 -7.49 -6.74 15.23
N LEU A 224 -7.58 -8.05 15.37
CA LEU A 224 -8.00 -8.96 14.32
C LEU A 224 -9.40 -9.48 14.62
N VAL A 225 -10.36 -9.22 13.75
CA VAL A 225 -11.76 -9.64 13.93
C VAL A 225 -12.30 -10.30 12.66
N GLY A 226 -13.51 -10.89 12.76
CA GLY A 226 -14.14 -11.51 11.60
C GLY A 226 -13.90 -13.01 11.52
N SER A 227 -13.82 -13.53 10.30
CA SER A 227 -13.80 -14.98 10.07
C SER A 227 -12.87 -15.40 8.95
N VAL A 228 -12.32 -16.61 9.07
CA VAL A 228 -11.51 -17.27 8.03
C VAL A 228 -12.00 -18.70 7.79
N PRO A 229 -11.67 -19.33 6.65
CA PRO A 229 -11.99 -20.72 6.39
C PRO A 229 -11.37 -21.63 7.47
N SER A 230 -12.15 -22.60 7.97
CA SER A 230 -11.68 -23.59 8.93
C SER A 230 -10.70 -24.60 8.32
N ASN A 231 -9.91 -25.29 9.18
CA ASN A 231 -9.04 -26.42 8.85
C ASN A 231 -7.99 -26.09 7.75
N ARG A 232 -7.34 -24.91 7.85
CA ARG A 232 -6.23 -24.53 6.99
C ARG A 232 -4.92 -24.54 7.76
N GLN A 233 -3.90 -25.20 7.22
CA GLN A 233 -2.55 -25.17 7.79
C GLN A 233 -1.95 -23.77 7.73
N THR A 234 -2.23 -23.06 6.62
CA THR A 234 -1.88 -21.65 6.45
C THR A 234 -3.01 -20.92 5.73
N PHE A 235 -3.31 -19.71 6.17
CA PHE A 235 -4.25 -18.79 5.53
C PHE A 235 -3.73 -17.36 5.71
N GLY A 236 -3.68 -16.58 4.63
CA GLY A 236 -3.16 -15.21 4.66
C GLY A 236 -4.27 -14.20 4.78
N VAL A 237 -4.16 -13.31 5.77
CA VAL A 237 -4.97 -12.10 5.93
C VAL A 237 -4.05 -10.90 5.75
N ARG A 238 -4.49 -9.87 5.05
CA ARG A 238 -3.67 -8.68 4.83
C ARG A 238 -4.12 -7.52 5.71
N GLY A 239 -3.13 -6.87 6.34
CA GLY A 239 -3.30 -5.64 7.10
C GLY A 239 -2.30 -4.57 6.69
N ASP A 240 -2.44 -3.39 7.25
CA ASP A 240 -1.47 -2.32 7.11
C ASP A 240 -0.18 -2.63 7.90
N MET A 241 0.90 -2.01 7.47
CA MET A 241 2.20 -2.05 8.15
C MET A 241 2.32 -0.83 9.08
N PRO A 242 2.59 -1.02 10.39
CA PRO A 242 2.63 0.08 11.36
C PRO A 242 3.62 1.19 11.02
N ASN A 243 4.81 0.80 10.54
CA ASN A 243 5.90 1.70 10.20
C ASN A 243 6.74 1.11 9.05
N PRO A 244 6.31 1.31 7.79
CA PRO A 244 7.00 0.74 6.63
C PRO A 244 8.44 1.24 6.48
N GLY A 245 8.72 2.49 6.84
CA GLY A 245 10.08 3.03 6.80
C GLY A 245 11.04 2.30 7.74
N LEU A 246 10.61 1.99 8.97
CA LEU A 246 11.41 1.20 9.91
C LEU A 246 11.67 -0.22 9.38
N ILE A 247 10.67 -0.86 8.81
CA ILE A 247 10.83 -2.21 8.26
C ILE A 247 11.77 -2.20 7.05
N LEU A 248 11.67 -1.20 6.18
CA LEU A 248 12.57 -1.03 5.04
C LEU A 248 14.03 -0.92 5.49
N VAL A 249 14.34 -0.02 6.44
CA VAL A 249 15.74 0.17 6.88
C VAL A 249 16.28 -1.03 7.66
N ARG A 250 15.43 -1.77 8.37
CA ARG A 250 15.78 -3.04 9.00
C ARG A 250 16.14 -4.11 7.96
N ASP A 251 15.32 -4.28 6.94
CA ASP A 251 15.60 -5.23 5.86
C ASP A 251 16.83 -4.79 5.06
N PHE A 252 16.99 -3.50 4.84
CA PHE A 252 18.19 -2.96 4.19
C PHE A 252 19.46 -3.21 5.03
N THR A 253 19.39 -3.05 6.34
CA THR A 253 20.50 -3.40 7.25
C THR A 253 20.87 -4.89 7.15
N LYS A 254 19.86 -5.78 7.10
CA LYS A 254 20.11 -7.22 6.86
C LYS A 254 20.84 -7.45 5.53
N ILE A 255 20.40 -6.79 4.46
CA ILE A 255 21.03 -6.90 3.12
C ILE A 255 22.45 -6.32 3.11
N LEU A 256 22.70 -5.20 3.80
CA LEU A 256 24.06 -4.65 3.95
C LEU A 256 25.00 -5.67 4.59
N ARG A 257 24.61 -6.25 5.73
CA ARG A 257 25.39 -7.26 6.43
C ARG A 257 25.62 -8.52 5.59
N GLN A 258 24.59 -9.04 4.93
CA GLN A 258 24.69 -10.18 4.00
C GLN A 258 25.60 -9.89 2.80
N SER A 259 25.68 -8.62 2.40
CA SER A 259 26.56 -8.16 1.34
C SER A 259 27.97 -7.82 1.82
N GLY A 260 28.31 -8.03 3.09
CA GLY A 260 29.65 -7.77 3.63
C GLY A 260 29.94 -6.33 4.00
N ILE A 261 28.92 -5.46 4.09
CA ILE A 261 29.04 -4.13 4.72
C ILE A 261 28.69 -4.29 6.20
N VAL A 262 29.64 -3.97 7.07
CA VAL A 262 29.43 -4.01 8.51
C VAL A 262 28.54 -2.84 8.94
N VAL A 263 27.58 -3.09 9.84
CA VAL A 263 26.76 -2.07 10.50
C VAL A 263 26.76 -2.41 11.97
N ASP A 264 27.15 -1.51 12.85
CA ASP A 264 27.28 -1.71 14.32
C ASP A 264 25.93 -1.91 15.02
#